data_552f0a39c250e5f1f445cd583f6fcc8b
#
_entry.id   552f0a39c250e5f1f445cd583f6fcc8b
#
_cell.length_a   1.000
_cell.length_b   1.000
_cell.length_c   1.000
_cell.angle_alpha   90.00
_cell.angle_beta   90.00
_cell.angle_gamma   90.00
#
_symmetry.space_group_name_H-M   'P 1'
#
loop_
_entity.id
_entity.type
_entity.pdbx_description
1 polymer ?
#
loop_
_entity_poly.entity_id
_entity_poly.type
_entity_poly.pdbx_seq_one_letter_code
_entity_poly.pdbx_strand_id
1 'polypeptide(L)' 'MDYKERIRALREDNDYTQSRIAGLLNIGQNTYADYELGKTRIPVDSLIKLAQFY' A
#
# COMPACT_ATOMS: atom_id res chain seq x y z
N MET A 1 -8.15 -11.88 7.48
CA MET A 1 -7.33 -10.67 7.48
C MET A 1 -7.73 -9.78 6.31
N ASP A 2 -7.92 -8.52 6.60
CA ASP A 2 -8.29 -7.51 5.61
C ASP A 2 -7.07 -7.15 4.75
N TYR A 3 -7.29 -6.75 3.49
CA TYR A 3 -6.19 -6.36 2.62
C TYR A 3 -5.41 -5.17 3.18
N LYS A 4 -6.07 -4.30 3.93
CA LYS A 4 -5.42 -3.13 4.53
C LYS A 4 -4.33 -3.56 5.52
N GLU A 5 -4.65 -4.50 6.36
CA GLU A 5 -3.69 -5.05 7.31
C GLU A 5 -2.58 -5.81 6.59
N ARG A 6 -2.93 -6.50 5.52
CA ARG A 6 -1.97 -7.29 4.76
C ARG A 6 -0.93 -6.40 4.08
N ILE A 7 -1.36 -5.33 3.40
CA ILE A 7 -0.41 -4.46 2.71
C ILE A 7 0.49 -3.74 3.71
N ARG A 8 -0.05 -3.35 4.85
CA ARG A 8 0.75 -2.72 5.91
C ARG A 8 1.78 -3.71 6.47
N ALA A 9 1.36 -4.92 6.76
CA ALA A 9 2.25 -5.95 7.31
C ALA A 9 3.39 -6.25 6.34
N LEU A 10 3.08 -6.41 5.07
CA LEU A 10 4.11 -6.67 4.05
C LEU A 10 5.09 -5.50 3.96
N ARG A 11 4.59 -4.28 4.02
CA ARG A 11 5.45 -3.09 3.97
C ARG A 11 6.39 -3.06 5.17
N GLU A 12 5.85 -3.26 6.36
CA GLU A 12 6.65 -3.21 7.59
C GLU A 12 7.64 -4.37 7.66
N ASP A 13 7.24 -5.55 7.24
CA ASP A 13 8.11 -6.73 7.26
C ASP A 13 9.30 -6.57 6.31
N ASN A 14 9.16 -5.77 5.27
CA ASN A 14 10.21 -5.50 4.30
C ASN A 14 10.92 -4.17 4.57
N ASP A 15 10.61 -3.51 5.68
CA ASP A 15 11.24 -2.24 6.09
C ASP A 15 11.05 -1.10 5.08
N TYR A 16 9.93 -1.10 4.37
CA TYR A 16 9.61 -0.01 3.45
C TYR A 16 8.80 1.07 4.15
N THR A 17 9.04 2.33 3.78
CA THR A 17 8.22 3.44 4.24
C THR A 17 6.96 3.58 3.38
N GLN A 18 5.95 4.28 3.92
CA GLN A 18 4.75 4.60 3.12
C GLN A 18 5.12 5.42 1.89
N SER A 19 6.07 6.33 2.04
CA SER A 19 6.53 7.18 0.95
C SER A 19 7.14 6.34 -0.19
N ARG A 20 7.90 5.30 0.16
CA ARG A 20 8.50 4.41 -0.82
C ARG A 20 7.43 3.68 -1.63
N ILE A 21 6.44 3.12 -0.94
CA ILE A 21 5.37 2.37 -1.62
C ILE A 21 4.49 3.31 -2.43
N ALA A 22 4.21 4.51 -1.91
CA ALA A 22 3.46 5.51 -2.66
C ALA A 22 4.17 5.85 -3.97
N GLY A 23 5.49 6.00 -3.92
CA GLY A 23 6.30 6.23 -5.13
C GLY A 23 6.18 5.09 -6.13
N LEU A 24 6.18 3.85 -5.65
CA LEU A 24 6.00 2.67 -6.50
C LEU A 24 4.65 2.71 -7.23
N LEU A 25 3.61 3.14 -6.53
CA LEU A 25 2.26 3.24 -7.08
C LEU A 25 2.02 4.55 -7.83
N ASN A 26 3.00 5.44 -7.83
CA ASN A 26 2.91 6.75 -8.50
C ASN A 26 1.78 7.61 -7.93
N ILE A 27 1.65 7.60 -6.61
CA ILE A 27 0.64 8.38 -5.87
C ILE A 27 1.34 9.11 -4.71
N GLY A 28 0.60 10.03 -4.08
CA GLY A 28 1.12 10.72 -2.91
C GLY A 28 1.10 9.84 -1.66
N GLN A 29 1.99 10.15 -0.72
CA GLN A 29 2.06 9.41 0.54
C GLN A 29 0.74 9.45 1.30
N ASN A 30 0.06 10.60 1.32
CA ASN A 30 -1.22 10.73 2.02
C ASN A 30 -2.28 9.80 1.45
N THR A 31 -2.31 9.66 0.13
CA THR A 31 -3.24 8.77 -0.55
C THR A 31 -2.95 7.32 -0.16
N TYR A 32 -1.69 6.94 -0.16
CA TYR A 32 -1.31 5.59 0.24
C TYR A 32 -1.66 5.33 1.71
N ALA A 33 -1.38 6.31 2.58
CA ALA A 33 -1.71 6.18 3.99
C ALA A 33 -3.20 5.93 4.20
N ASP A 34 -4.05 6.60 3.41
CA ASP A 34 -5.49 6.40 3.47
C ASP A 34 -5.88 4.97 3.07
N TYR A 35 -5.13 4.34 2.15
CA TYR A 35 -5.38 2.94 1.81
C TYR A 35 -5.12 2.03 3.01
N GLU A 36 -4.04 2.26 3.75
CA GLU A 36 -3.73 1.44 4.94
C GLU A 36 -4.72 1.70 6.07
N LEU A 37 -5.24 2.91 6.18
CA LEU A 37 -6.23 3.27 7.20
C LEU A 37 -7.65 2.86 6.84
N GLY A 38 -7.89 2.54 5.57
CA GLY A 38 -9.23 2.18 5.11
C GLY A 38 -10.12 3.37 4.81
N LYS A 39 -9.58 4.58 4.76
CA LYS A 39 -10.34 5.77 4.41
C LYS A 39 -10.71 5.82 2.94
N THR A 40 -9.85 5.23 2.10
CA THR A 40 -10.04 5.17 0.65
C THR A 40 -9.78 3.74 0.21
N ARG A 41 -10.63 3.24 -0.68
CA ARG A 41 -10.44 1.89 -1.21
C ARG A 41 -9.31 1.89 -2.24
N ILE A 42 -8.39 0.92 -2.10
CA ILE A 42 -7.29 0.80 -3.04
C ILE A 42 -7.81 0.28 -4.39
N PRO A 43 -7.41 0.89 -5.51
CA PRO A 43 -7.79 0.36 -6.84
C PRO A 43 -7.19 -1.03 -7.06
N VAL A 44 -7.91 -1.84 -7.84
CA VAL A 44 -7.46 -3.21 -8.15
C VAL A 44 -6.08 -3.20 -8.82
N ASP A 45 -5.85 -2.28 -9.73
CA ASP A 45 -4.57 -2.17 -10.42
C ASP A 45 -3.41 -1.94 -9.45
N SER A 46 -3.61 -1.08 -8.45
CA SER A 46 -2.60 -0.83 -7.43
C SER A 46 -2.36 -2.06 -6.57
N LEU A 47 -3.43 -2.78 -6.23
CA LEU A 47 -3.32 -3.98 -5.43
C LEU A 47 -2.54 -5.07 -6.17
N ILE A 48 -2.79 -5.23 -7.47
CA ILE A 48 -2.05 -6.16 -8.31
C ILE A 48 -0.57 -5.78 -8.36
N LYS A 49 -0.28 -4.49 -8.51
CA LYS A 49 1.08 -3.99 -8.56
C LYS A 49 1.82 -4.31 -7.26
N LEU A 50 1.17 -4.13 -6.13
CA LEU A 50 1.76 -4.48 -4.83
C LEU A 50 2.00 -5.98 -4.71
N ALA A 51 1.06 -6.80 -5.18
CA ALA A 51 1.20 -8.25 -5.15
C ALA A 51 2.40 -8.71 -5.97
N GLN A 52 2.66 -8.05 -7.08
CA GLN A 52 3.81 -8.36 -7.93
C GLN A 52 5.12 -7.85 -7.33
N PHE A 53 5.07 -6.75 -6.59
CA PHE A 53 6.24 -6.15 -5.97
C PHE A 53 6.72 -6.96 -4.78
N TYR A 54 5.81 -7.41 -3.95
CA TYR A 54 6.15 -8.21 -2.78
C TYR A 54 6.31 -9.67 -3.15
#